data_6312a6dca0889b4acf67b856a60f14de
#
_entry.id   6312a6dca0889b4acf67b856a60f14de
#
_cell.length_a   1.000
_cell.length_b   1.000
_cell.length_c   1.000
_cell.angle_alpha   90.00
_cell.angle_beta   90.00
_cell.angle_gamma   90.00
#
_symmetry.space_group_name_H-M   'P 1'
#
loop_
_entity.id
_entity.type
_entity.pdbx_description
1 polymer ?
#
loop_
_entity_poly.entity_id
_entity_poly.type
_entity_poly.pdbx_seq_one_letter_code
_entity_poly.pdbx_strand_id
1 'polypeptide(L)'
;TRPPEIGGLGFNFKWNMGWMNDTLFYTSLDPYFRSYNHDKLTFSMMYAFSENFVLPISHDEVVHGKGSLLNKMPGDYNQKFAGLRTFMGYMMTHPGKKLLFMGCEFGQFIEWDYHKQLDWMLLDYESHRKTKDYIRALNHYYLAHPALWQVEDNWDGFRWLNADDNTRSVITYYRADEKGKKSLVLCNFAASRWEDYRMGVPEAGTYRVALCSE
;
A
#
# COMPACT_ATOMS: atom_id res chain seq x y z
N THR A 1 16.33 -13.09 -7.08
CA THR A 1 17.34 -12.61 -6.10
C THR A 1 18.31 -13.73 -5.66
N ARG A 2 18.67 -14.62 -6.57
CA ARG A 2 19.64 -15.70 -6.28
C ARG A 2 21.06 -15.21 -6.58
N PRO A 3 22.07 -15.60 -5.79
CA PRO A 3 23.46 -15.32 -6.08
C PRO A 3 23.94 -16.03 -7.37
N PRO A 4 25.00 -15.51 -8.04
CA PRO A 4 25.50 -16.09 -9.29
C PRO A 4 25.93 -17.55 -9.19
N GLU A 5 26.45 -17.97 -8.06
CA GLU A 5 26.97 -19.32 -7.80
C GLU A 5 25.90 -20.42 -7.92
N ILE A 6 24.62 -20.03 -7.77
CA ILE A 6 23.48 -20.94 -7.93
C ILE A 6 22.57 -20.54 -9.11
N GLY A 7 23.15 -19.85 -10.12
CA GLY A 7 22.48 -19.50 -11.37
C GLY A 7 21.63 -18.25 -11.33
N GLY A 8 21.81 -17.40 -10.34
CA GLY A 8 21.15 -16.08 -10.27
C GLY A 8 21.94 -14.99 -10.98
N LEU A 9 21.34 -13.81 -11.11
CA LEU A 9 21.97 -12.61 -11.68
C LEU A 9 22.72 -11.76 -10.64
N GLY A 10 22.72 -12.15 -9.36
CA GLY A 10 23.45 -11.46 -8.29
C GLY A 10 22.75 -10.18 -7.77
N PHE A 11 21.51 -9.89 -8.18
CA PHE A 11 20.76 -8.79 -7.61
C PHE A 11 20.16 -9.14 -6.25
N ASN A 12 20.23 -8.21 -5.31
CA ASN A 12 19.70 -8.41 -3.95
C ASN A 12 18.19 -8.25 -3.88
N PHE A 13 17.60 -7.44 -4.76
CA PHE A 13 16.17 -7.12 -4.77
C PHE A 13 15.59 -7.23 -6.16
N LYS A 14 14.29 -7.47 -6.21
CA LYS A 14 13.49 -7.53 -7.43
C LYS A 14 12.24 -6.68 -7.28
N TRP A 15 11.90 -5.91 -8.28
CA TRP A 15 10.62 -5.19 -8.28
C TRP A 15 9.45 -6.15 -8.40
N ASN A 16 8.47 -6.00 -7.52
CA ASN A 16 7.24 -6.80 -7.54
C ASN A 16 6.24 -6.19 -8.53
N MET A 17 6.47 -6.42 -9.81
CA MET A 17 5.60 -5.90 -10.87
C MET A 17 4.20 -6.53 -10.82
N GLY A 18 4.08 -7.78 -10.34
CA GLY A 18 2.79 -8.45 -10.16
C GLY A 18 1.93 -7.73 -9.12
N TRP A 19 2.47 -7.47 -7.95
CA TRP A 19 1.79 -6.68 -6.91
C TRP A 19 1.41 -5.28 -7.42
N MET A 20 2.33 -4.60 -8.09
CA MET A 20 2.12 -3.25 -8.61
C MET A 20 0.95 -3.23 -9.59
N ASN A 21 0.97 -4.10 -10.61
CA ASN A 21 -0.08 -4.16 -11.62
C ASN A 21 -1.44 -4.52 -11.02
N ASP A 22 -1.50 -5.56 -10.18
CA ASP A 22 -2.74 -6.01 -9.55
C ASP A 22 -3.33 -4.95 -8.62
N THR A 23 -2.50 -4.31 -7.81
CA THR A 23 -2.96 -3.30 -6.84
C THR A 23 -3.41 -2.02 -7.54
N LEU A 24 -2.67 -1.55 -8.56
CA LEU A 24 -3.07 -0.37 -9.34
C LEU A 24 -4.34 -0.64 -10.14
N PHE A 25 -4.48 -1.81 -10.74
CA PHE A 25 -5.71 -2.21 -11.41
C PHE A 25 -6.88 -2.17 -10.43
N TYR A 26 -6.75 -2.86 -9.29
CA TYR A 26 -7.82 -2.93 -8.28
C TYR A 26 -8.25 -1.54 -7.78
N THR A 27 -7.30 -0.70 -7.44
CA THR A 27 -7.58 0.63 -6.90
C THR A 27 -8.17 1.58 -7.93
N SER A 28 -7.91 1.36 -9.23
CA SER A 28 -8.49 2.14 -10.33
C SER A 28 -9.93 1.76 -10.66
N LEU A 29 -10.39 0.59 -10.22
CA LEU A 29 -11.77 0.17 -10.44
C LEU A 29 -12.76 1.07 -9.70
N ASP A 30 -13.92 1.32 -10.34
CA ASP A 30 -15.07 1.81 -9.62
C ASP A 30 -15.33 0.89 -8.41
N PRO A 31 -15.57 1.43 -7.21
CA PRO A 31 -15.74 0.63 -5.99
C PRO A 31 -16.80 -0.49 -6.11
N TYR A 32 -17.81 -0.29 -6.95
CA TYR A 32 -18.84 -1.31 -7.21
C TYR A 32 -18.25 -2.61 -7.77
N PHE A 33 -17.22 -2.52 -8.62
CA PHE A 33 -16.60 -3.70 -9.24
C PHE A 33 -15.49 -4.35 -8.39
N ARG A 34 -15.09 -3.74 -7.30
CA ARG A 34 -13.98 -4.23 -6.46
C ARG A 34 -14.26 -5.57 -5.83
N SER A 35 -15.51 -5.85 -5.46
CA SER A 35 -15.91 -7.14 -4.89
C SER A 35 -15.62 -8.34 -5.81
N TYR A 36 -15.66 -8.14 -7.12
CA TYR A 36 -15.40 -9.18 -8.13
C TYR A 36 -13.91 -9.37 -8.45
N ASN A 37 -13.05 -8.50 -7.93
CA ASN A 37 -11.62 -8.47 -8.19
C ASN A 37 -10.79 -8.47 -6.90
N HIS A 38 -11.38 -8.95 -5.81
CA HIS A 38 -10.76 -8.91 -4.48
C HIS A 38 -9.45 -9.71 -4.40
N ASP A 39 -9.32 -10.77 -5.21
CA ASP A 39 -8.12 -11.55 -5.38
C ASP A 39 -6.88 -10.70 -5.77
N LYS A 40 -7.08 -9.58 -6.46
CA LYS A 40 -6.00 -8.65 -6.83
C LYS A 40 -5.26 -8.04 -5.64
N LEU A 41 -5.90 -7.96 -4.49
CA LEU A 41 -5.25 -7.53 -3.24
C LEU A 41 -4.51 -8.66 -2.54
N THR A 42 -4.97 -9.91 -2.70
CA THR A 42 -4.50 -11.03 -1.89
C THR A 42 -3.53 -11.95 -2.61
N PHE A 43 -3.62 -12.02 -3.94
CA PHE A 43 -2.83 -12.95 -4.76
C PHE A 43 -1.32 -12.77 -4.61
N SER A 44 -0.84 -11.54 -4.44
CA SER A 44 0.59 -11.27 -4.25
C SER A 44 1.22 -12.02 -3.08
N MET A 45 0.43 -12.36 -2.06
CA MET A 45 0.91 -13.14 -0.91
C MET A 45 1.26 -14.59 -1.25
N MET A 46 0.75 -15.13 -2.37
CA MET A 46 1.10 -16.48 -2.81
C MET A 46 2.58 -16.61 -3.20
N TYR A 47 3.23 -15.50 -3.56
CA TYR A 47 4.63 -15.46 -3.97
C TYR A 47 5.48 -14.41 -3.24
N ALA A 48 4.90 -13.69 -2.27
CA ALA A 48 5.55 -12.56 -1.60
C ALA A 48 6.92 -12.89 -1.00
N PHE A 49 7.15 -14.13 -0.61
CA PHE A 49 8.39 -14.62 0.02
C PHE A 49 9.25 -15.48 -0.93
N SER A 50 8.93 -15.53 -2.22
CA SER A 50 9.73 -16.26 -3.20
C SER A 50 11.00 -15.52 -3.63
N GLU A 51 11.05 -14.21 -3.41
CA GLU A 51 12.13 -13.29 -3.76
C GLU A 51 12.21 -12.15 -2.73
N ASN A 52 13.31 -11.42 -2.69
CA ASN A 52 13.42 -10.19 -1.92
C ASN A 52 12.75 -9.04 -2.71
N PHE A 53 11.47 -8.83 -2.49
CA PHE A 53 10.71 -7.87 -3.27
C PHE A 53 10.81 -6.43 -2.79
N VAL A 54 10.84 -5.51 -3.77
CA VAL A 54 10.50 -4.10 -3.61
C VAL A 54 9.12 -3.89 -4.23
N LEU A 55 8.22 -3.22 -3.52
CA LEU A 55 6.91 -2.79 -4.01
C LEU A 55 7.09 -1.46 -4.76
N PRO A 56 7.09 -1.44 -6.10
CA PRO A 56 7.43 -0.25 -6.83
C PRO A 56 6.19 0.57 -7.18
N ILE A 57 6.25 1.87 -6.89
CA ILE A 57 5.57 2.91 -7.64
C ILE A 57 6.69 3.79 -8.17
N SER A 58 7.14 3.48 -9.38
CA SER A 58 8.26 4.15 -10.03
C SER A 58 7.79 5.27 -10.95
N HIS A 59 8.72 5.87 -11.71
CA HIS A 59 8.38 6.83 -12.76
C HIS A 59 7.49 6.19 -13.85
N ASP A 60 7.70 4.92 -14.16
CA ASP A 60 6.97 4.23 -15.23
C ASP A 60 5.45 4.19 -15.01
N GLU A 61 4.99 4.24 -13.76
CA GLU A 61 3.56 4.25 -13.45
C GLU A 61 2.93 5.64 -13.57
N VAL A 62 3.74 6.71 -13.67
CA VAL A 62 3.26 8.11 -13.61
C VAL A 62 3.77 9.00 -14.74
N VAL A 63 4.48 8.46 -15.74
CA VAL A 63 4.93 9.19 -16.94
C VAL A 63 3.80 9.41 -17.95
N HIS A 64 4.12 10.14 -19.02
CA HIS A 64 3.22 10.50 -20.11
C HIS A 64 2.38 9.31 -20.61
N GLY A 65 1.07 9.51 -20.71
CA GLY A 65 0.09 8.50 -21.12
C GLY A 65 -0.33 7.51 -20.03
N LYS A 66 0.24 7.60 -18.83
CA LYS A 66 -0.06 6.69 -17.71
C LYS A 66 -0.99 7.31 -16.63
N GLY A 67 -1.10 8.62 -16.60
CA GLY A 67 -1.78 9.36 -15.53
C GLY A 67 -0.97 9.43 -14.23
N SER A 68 -1.23 10.44 -13.41
CA SER A 68 -0.63 10.50 -12.07
C SER A 68 -1.22 9.43 -11.16
N LEU A 69 -0.53 9.10 -10.07
CA LEU A 69 -1.03 8.11 -9.11
C LEU A 69 -2.39 8.54 -8.52
N LEU A 70 -2.57 9.83 -8.21
CA LEU A 70 -3.84 10.36 -7.72
C LEU A 70 -4.96 10.18 -8.77
N ASN A 71 -4.66 10.41 -10.05
CA ASN A 71 -5.65 10.31 -11.11
C ASN A 71 -6.05 8.88 -11.47
N LYS A 72 -5.30 7.88 -11.01
CA LYS A 72 -5.72 6.47 -11.10
C LYS A 72 -6.84 6.14 -10.12
N MET A 73 -7.02 6.94 -9.07
CA MET A 73 -8.09 6.73 -8.11
C MET A 73 -9.43 7.24 -8.69
N PRO A 74 -10.50 6.43 -8.66
CA PRO A 74 -11.81 6.81 -9.16
C PRO A 74 -12.52 7.82 -8.24
N GLY A 75 -13.58 8.41 -8.78
CA GLY A 75 -14.48 9.30 -8.03
C GLY A 75 -14.13 10.77 -8.11
N ASP A 76 -14.74 11.55 -7.23
CA ASP A 76 -14.51 12.99 -7.09
C ASP A 76 -13.17 13.31 -6.41
N TYR A 77 -12.89 14.59 -6.24
CA TYR A 77 -11.65 15.06 -5.63
C TYR A 77 -11.37 14.42 -4.25
N ASN A 78 -12.36 14.39 -3.37
CA ASN A 78 -12.20 13.84 -2.02
C ASN A 78 -12.02 12.32 -2.04
N GLN A 79 -12.78 11.65 -2.89
CA GLN A 79 -12.70 10.20 -3.08
C GLN A 79 -11.35 9.76 -3.64
N LYS A 80 -10.77 10.54 -4.57
CA LYS A 80 -9.41 10.28 -5.09
C LYS A 80 -8.37 10.32 -3.96
N PHE A 81 -8.43 11.32 -3.10
CA PHE A 81 -7.50 11.42 -1.96
C PHE A 81 -7.73 10.31 -0.92
N ALA A 82 -8.98 9.94 -0.66
CA ALA A 82 -9.29 8.81 0.21
C ALA A 82 -8.72 7.49 -0.36
N GLY A 83 -8.92 7.25 -1.66
CA GLY A 83 -8.33 6.10 -2.37
C GLY A 83 -6.81 6.08 -2.30
N LEU A 84 -6.17 7.23 -2.55
CA LEU A 84 -4.71 7.36 -2.47
C LEU A 84 -4.19 7.05 -1.06
N ARG A 85 -4.82 7.59 -0.01
CA ARG A 85 -4.41 7.31 1.37
C ARG A 85 -4.58 5.83 1.72
N THR A 86 -5.67 5.19 1.31
CA THR A 86 -5.88 3.75 1.52
C THR A 86 -4.81 2.92 0.80
N PHE A 87 -4.53 3.24 -0.47
CA PHE A 87 -3.46 2.60 -1.24
C PHE A 87 -2.10 2.73 -0.54
N MET A 88 -1.74 3.93 -0.07
CA MET A 88 -0.46 4.18 0.62
C MET A 88 -0.38 3.41 1.94
N GLY A 89 -1.46 3.38 2.72
CA GLY A 89 -1.52 2.58 3.95
C GLY A 89 -1.31 1.09 3.69
N TYR A 90 -1.96 0.56 2.66
CA TYR A 90 -1.78 -0.82 2.22
C TYR A 90 -0.34 -1.09 1.76
N MET A 91 0.21 -0.25 0.87
CA MET A 91 1.58 -0.38 0.38
C MET A 91 2.59 -0.39 1.54
N MET A 92 2.47 0.55 2.50
CA MET A 92 3.42 0.68 3.62
C MET A 92 3.36 -0.49 4.60
N THR A 93 2.25 -1.21 4.66
CA THR A 93 2.06 -2.31 5.61
C THR A 93 2.15 -3.70 4.97
N HIS A 94 2.09 -3.81 3.63
CA HIS A 94 2.30 -5.06 2.90
C HIS A 94 3.79 -5.51 3.00
N PRO A 95 4.11 -6.82 3.03
CA PRO A 95 5.49 -7.31 2.97
C PRO A 95 6.26 -6.79 1.74
N GLY A 96 7.56 -6.55 1.90
CA GLY A 96 8.45 -6.04 0.86
C GLY A 96 8.91 -4.61 1.09
N LYS A 97 10.05 -4.24 0.52
CA LYS A 97 10.60 -2.89 0.60
C LYS A 97 9.74 -1.91 -0.23
N LYS A 98 9.83 -0.63 0.05
CA LYS A 98 8.96 0.40 -0.53
C LYS A 98 9.74 1.28 -1.51
N LEU A 99 9.18 1.51 -2.69
CA LEU A 99 9.67 2.48 -3.66
C LEU A 99 8.51 3.38 -4.08
N LEU A 100 8.60 4.64 -3.70
CA LEU A 100 7.61 5.65 -4.04
C LEU A 100 8.28 6.77 -4.84
N PHE A 101 7.80 7.01 -6.05
CA PHE A 101 8.34 8.06 -6.92
C PHE A 101 7.90 9.45 -6.46
N MET A 102 8.79 10.44 -6.67
CA MET A 102 8.58 11.84 -6.28
C MET A 102 7.28 12.42 -6.83
N GLY A 103 6.58 13.22 -6.01
CA GLY A 103 5.29 13.81 -6.34
C GLY A 103 4.10 12.95 -5.93
N CYS A 104 4.26 11.64 -5.82
CA CYS A 104 3.19 10.74 -5.37
C CYS A 104 2.83 10.99 -3.90
N GLU A 105 3.80 11.42 -3.08
CA GLU A 105 3.64 11.66 -1.65
C GLU A 105 2.73 12.84 -1.30
N PHE A 106 2.48 13.73 -2.25
CA PHE A 106 1.52 14.83 -2.08
C PHE A 106 0.39 14.83 -3.11
N GLY A 107 0.31 13.74 -3.91
CA GLY A 107 -0.79 13.56 -4.86
C GLY A 107 -0.73 14.52 -6.04
N GLN A 108 0.43 14.66 -6.70
CA GLN A 108 0.54 15.46 -7.92
C GLN A 108 -0.56 15.09 -8.92
N PHE A 109 -1.22 16.09 -9.52
CA PHE A 109 -2.30 15.85 -10.47
C PHE A 109 -1.83 15.48 -11.86
N ILE A 110 -0.79 16.16 -12.35
CA ILE A 110 -0.25 15.90 -13.68
C ILE A 110 0.73 14.73 -13.67
N GLU A 111 0.91 14.13 -14.82
CA GLU A 111 1.93 13.14 -15.06
C GLU A 111 3.32 13.73 -14.82
N TRP A 112 4.25 12.88 -14.40
CA TRP A 112 5.62 13.33 -14.25
C TRP A 112 6.24 13.64 -15.62
N ASP A 113 6.86 14.81 -15.69
CA ASP A 113 7.58 15.30 -16.86
C ASP A 113 8.97 15.77 -16.42
N TYR A 114 10.01 15.15 -16.95
CA TYR A 114 11.40 15.46 -16.58
C TYR A 114 11.85 16.86 -17.03
N HIS A 115 11.11 17.52 -17.91
CA HIS A 115 11.36 18.90 -18.32
C HIS A 115 10.84 19.96 -17.34
N LYS A 116 10.05 19.54 -16.34
CA LYS A 116 9.38 20.43 -15.41
C LYS A 116 9.69 20.05 -13.96
N GLN A 117 9.67 21.04 -13.10
CA GLN A 117 9.62 20.76 -11.67
C GLN A 117 8.26 20.15 -11.26
N LEU A 118 8.22 19.52 -10.10
CA LEU A 118 6.96 19.09 -9.51
C LEU A 118 6.06 20.29 -9.20
N ASP A 119 4.75 20.08 -9.17
CA ASP A 119 3.75 21.13 -8.90
C ASP A 119 3.69 21.48 -7.41
N TRP A 120 4.79 22.04 -6.89
CA TRP A 120 4.92 22.37 -5.46
C TRP A 120 3.83 23.31 -4.94
N MET A 121 3.21 24.11 -5.80
CA MET A 121 2.06 24.96 -5.48
C MET A 121 0.86 24.15 -4.94
N LEU A 122 0.76 22.87 -5.26
CA LEU A 122 -0.31 22.01 -4.72
C LEU A 122 -0.27 21.89 -3.20
N LEU A 123 0.89 22.09 -2.58
CA LEU A 123 1.02 22.08 -1.13
C LEU A 123 0.33 23.25 -0.42
N ASP A 124 -0.10 24.29 -1.16
CA ASP A 124 -0.95 25.36 -0.64
C ASP A 124 -2.39 24.87 -0.41
N TYR A 125 -2.79 23.78 -1.06
CA TYR A 125 -4.10 23.17 -0.90
C TYR A 125 -4.10 22.09 0.19
N GLU A 126 -5.15 22.14 1.02
CA GLU A 126 -5.24 21.33 2.23
C GLU A 126 -5.13 19.81 1.99
N SER A 127 -5.81 19.28 0.97
CA SER A 127 -5.81 17.85 0.69
C SER A 127 -4.42 17.31 0.33
N HIS A 128 -3.66 18.07 -0.45
CA HIS A 128 -2.28 17.72 -0.83
C HIS A 128 -1.35 17.79 0.37
N ARG A 129 -1.45 18.86 1.17
CA ARG A 129 -0.65 19.02 2.39
C ARG A 129 -0.94 17.91 3.40
N LYS A 130 -2.22 17.62 3.67
CA LYS A 130 -2.63 16.52 4.57
C LYS A 130 -2.17 15.16 4.06
N THR A 131 -2.21 14.92 2.76
CA THR A 131 -1.70 13.66 2.16
C THR A 131 -0.20 13.52 2.39
N LYS A 132 0.58 14.58 2.17
CA LYS A 132 2.02 14.58 2.47
C LYS A 132 2.29 14.33 3.96
N ASP A 133 1.52 14.94 4.85
CA ASP A 133 1.66 14.74 6.29
C ASP A 133 1.29 13.31 6.70
N TYR A 134 0.25 12.73 6.11
CA TYR A 134 -0.11 11.33 6.32
C TYR A 134 1.00 10.38 5.87
N ILE A 135 1.58 10.59 4.68
CA ILE A 135 2.68 9.74 4.19
C ILE A 135 3.95 9.92 5.04
N ARG A 136 4.22 11.14 5.52
CA ARG A 136 5.28 11.36 6.51
C ARG A 136 5.02 10.54 7.78
N ALA A 137 3.79 10.57 8.30
CA ALA A 137 3.42 9.78 9.47
C ALA A 137 3.56 8.27 9.24
N LEU A 138 3.16 7.77 8.06
CA LEU A 138 3.36 6.38 7.64
C LEU A 138 4.84 5.99 7.62
N ASN A 139 5.71 6.83 7.06
CA ASN A 139 7.16 6.61 7.02
C ASN A 139 7.76 6.53 8.44
N HIS A 140 7.40 7.47 9.31
CA HIS A 140 7.84 7.45 10.71
C HIS A 140 7.32 6.21 11.44
N TYR A 141 6.07 5.85 11.22
CA TYR A 141 5.49 4.65 11.81
C TYR A 141 6.22 3.39 11.33
N TYR A 142 6.47 3.27 10.02
CA TYR A 142 7.21 2.17 9.42
C TYR A 142 8.58 2.01 10.07
N LEU A 143 9.37 3.08 10.15
CA LEU A 143 10.71 3.03 10.73
C LEU A 143 10.70 2.68 12.23
N ALA A 144 9.72 3.18 12.97
CA ALA A 144 9.60 2.97 14.41
C ALA A 144 9.05 1.59 14.81
N HIS A 145 8.45 0.85 13.86
CA HIS A 145 7.76 -0.41 14.15
C HIS A 145 8.37 -1.58 13.37
N PRO A 146 9.32 -2.32 13.98
CA PRO A 146 9.99 -3.46 13.36
C PRO A 146 9.05 -4.51 12.77
N ALA A 147 7.85 -4.66 13.31
CA ALA A 147 6.82 -5.53 12.75
C ALA A 147 6.53 -5.29 11.25
N LEU A 148 6.81 -4.10 10.72
CA LEU A 148 6.55 -3.78 9.32
C LEU A 148 7.71 -4.09 8.36
N TRP A 149 8.93 -4.31 8.90
CA TRP A 149 10.11 -4.43 8.04
C TRP A 149 11.15 -5.46 8.49
N GLN A 150 11.06 -6.00 9.71
CA GLN A 150 12.10 -6.88 10.25
C GLN A 150 11.96 -8.29 9.68
N VAL A 151 10.73 -8.83 9.60
CA VAL A 151 10.44 -10.15 9.07
C VAL A 151 9.62 -9.98 7.79
N GLU A 152 10.31 -9.89 6.64
CA GLU A 152 9.69 -9.63 5.33
C GLU A 152 9.88 -10.77 4.33
N ASP A 153 10.55 -11.85 4.71
CA ASP A 153 10.98 -12.94 3.86
C ASP A 153 10.25 -14.25 4.12
N ASN A 154 9.35 -14.29 5.10
CA ASN A 154 8.61 -15.49 5.46
C ASN A 154 7.27 -15.16 6.16
N TRP A 155 6.47 -16.22 6.38
CA TRP A 155 5.13 -16.12 6.96
C TRP A 155 5.09 -15.78 8.45
N ASP A 156 6.19 -15.83 9.19
CA ASP A 156 6.21 -15.44 10.60
C ASP A 156 5.98 -13.94 10.76
N GLY A 157 6.35 -13.15 9.75
CA GLY A 157 6.14 -11.71 9.70
C GLY A 157 4.77 -11.27 9.20
N PHE A 158 3.91 -12.19 8.73
CA PHE A 158 2.62 -11.85 8.14
C PHE A 158 1.56 -12.93 8.39
N ARG A 159 0.35 -12.51 8.76
CA ARG A 159 -0.81 -13.40 8.76
C ARG A 159 -2.10 -12.66 8.43
N TRP A 160 -2.89 -13.25 7.56
CA TRP A 160 -4.26 -12.83 7.33
C TRP A 160 -5.11 -13.02 8.60
N LEU A 161 -5.92 -12.02 8.93
CA LEU A 161 -7.03 -12.14 9.88
C LEU A 161 -8.34 -12.39 9.11
N ASN A 162 -8.54 -11.65 8.02
CA ASN A 162 -9.59 -11.91 7.04
C ASN A 162 -9.13 -11.42 5.66
N ALA A 163 -8.95 -12.35 4.73
CA ALA A 163 -8.56 -12.08 3.35
C ALA A 163 -9.76 -12.03 2.40
N ASP A 164 -10.94 -12.51 2.81
CA ASP A 164 -12.03 -12.90 1.93
C ASP A 164 -13.30 -12.04 2.09
N ASP A 165 -13.22 -10.88 2.73
CA ASP A 165 -14.36 -9.96 2.85
C ASP A 165 -14.55 -9.12 1.59
N ASN A 166 -14.76 -9.81 0.48
CA ASN A 166 -14.93 -9.20 -0.84
C ASN A 166 -16.21 -8.37 -0.95
N THR A 167 -17.28 -8.78 -0.28
CA THR A 167 -18.57 -8.06 -0.28
C THR A 167 -18.46 -6.66 0.31
N ARG A 168 -17.57 -6.48 1.28
CA ARG A 168 -17.28 -5.17 1.90
C ARG A 168 -16.03 -4.52 1.35
N SER A 169 -15.27 -5.21 0.47
CA SER A 169 -13.97 -4.77 -0.03
C SER A 169 -13.00 -4.41 1.11
N VAL A 170 -12.96 -5.24 2.14
CA VAL A 170 -12.10 -5.07 3.33
C VAL A 170 -11.13 -6.22 3.43
N ILE A 171 -9.87 -5.90 3.76
CA ILE A 171 -8.87 -6.89 4.15
C ILE A 171 -8.32 -6.56 5.52
N THR A 172 -8.05 -7.59 6.31
CA THR A 172 -7.40 -7.44 7.61
C THR A 172 -6.29 -8.45 7.78
N TYR A 173 -5.18 -8.02 8.33
CA TYR A 173 -4.00 -8.84 8.60
C TYR A 173 -3.18 -8.25 9.75
N TYR A 174 -2.18 -8.99 10.19
CA TYR A 174 -1.16 -8.41 11.05
C TYR A 174 0.24 -8.64 10.48
N ARG A 175 1.14 -7.75 10.85
CA ARG A 175 2.58 -7.87 10.71
C ARG A 175 3.19 -8.15 12.08
N ALA A 176 4.23 -8.95 12.14
CA ALA A 176 4.93 -9.28 13.38
C ALA A 176 6.44 -9.06 13.25
N ASP A 177 7.09 -8.63 14.34
CA ASP A 177 8.54 -8.61 14.43
C ASP A 177 9.09 -9.94 14.98
N GLU A 178 10.42 -10.06 15.04
CA GLU A 178 11.11 -11.26 15.57
C GLU A 178 10.77 -11.57 17.04
N LYS A 179 10.27 -10.58 17.79
CA LYS A 179 9.85 -10.73 19.18
C LYS A 179 8.36 -11.08 19.31
N GLY A 180 7.67 -11.21 18.18
CA GLY A 180 6.23 -11.48 18.14
C GLY A 180 5.33 -10.26 18.42
N LYS A 181 5.90 -9.04 18.51
CA LYS A 181 5.10 -7.82 18.62
C LYS A 181 4.36 -7.57 17.32
N LYS A 182 3.06 -7.30 17.41
CA LYS A 182 2.16 -7.23 16.25
C LYS A 182 1.68 -5.82 15.96
N SER A 183 1.56 -5.49 14.68
CA SER A 183 0.83 -4.35 14.14
C SER A 183 -0.35 -4.89 13.32
N LEU A 184 -1.58 -4.61 13.76
CA LEU A 184 -2.80 -5.00 13.07
C LEU A 184 -3.14 -3.96 12.02
N VAL A 185 -3.57 -4.42 10.86
CA VAL A 185 -3.91 -3.59 9.70
C VAL A 185 -5.33 -3.91 9.26
N LEU A 186 -6.11 -2.86 9.04
CA LEU A 186 -7.42 -2.92 8.40
C LEU A 186 -7.42 -1.94 7.24
N CYS A 187 -7.69 -2.45 6.03
CA CYS A 187 -7.84 -1.63 4.83
C CYS A 187 -9.27 -1.76 4.31
N ASN A 188 -9.99 -0.64 4.32
CA ASN A 188 -11.30 -0.52 3.71
C ASN A 188 -11.17 0.11 2.32
N PHE A 189 -11.40 -0.67 1.29
CA PHE A 189 -11.38 -0.21 -0.10
C PHE A 189 -12.78 0.10 -0.66
N ALA A 190 -13.83 -0.03 0.14
CA ALA A 190 -15.16 0.39 -0.26
C ALA A 190 -15.27 1.93 -0.31
N ALA A 191 -16.24 2.43 -1.07
CA ALA A 191 -16.61 3.84 -1.02
C ALA A 191 -17.47 4.19 0.21
N SER A 192 -17.79 3.19 1.03
CA SER A 192 -18.68 3.30 2.18
C SER A 192 -17.90 3.11 3.49
N ARG A 193 -18.36 3.79 4.52
CA ARG A 193 -17.96 3.51 5.89
C ARG A 193 -18.79 2.33 6.41
N TRP A 194 -18.11 1.38 7.07
CA TRP A 194 -18.77 0.25 7.72
C TRP A 194 -18.89 0.54 9.22
N GLU A 195 -20.11 0.83 9.66
CA GLU A 195 -20.40 0.96 11.09
C GLU A 195 -20.32 -0.42 11.75
N ASP A 196 -19.81 -0.45 12.98
CA ASP A 196 -19.69 -1.68 13.80
C ASP A 196 -18.93 -2.83 13.12
N TYR A 197 -17.95 -2.50 12.23
CA TYR A 197 -17.13 -3.54 11.62
C TYR A 197 -16.34 -4.31 12.69
N ARG A 198 -16.54 -5.64 12.70
CA ARG A 198 -15.89 -6.54 13.65
C ARG A 198 -14.73 -7.27 12.98
N MET A 199 -13.57 -7.17 13.59
CA MET A 199 -12.34 -7.83 13.17
C MET A 199 -11.89 -8.81 14.24
N GLY A 200 -11.50 -10.02 13.85
CA GLY A 200 -10.80 -10.95 14.73
C GLY A 200 -9.42 -10.40 15.10
N VAL A 201 -8.99 -10.68 16.33
CA VAL A 201 -7.64 -10.31 16.80
C VAL A 201 -6.91 -11.57 17.28
N PRO A 202 -5.56 -11.63 17.14
CA PRO A 202 -4.81 -12.85 17.46
C PRO A 202 -4.77 -13.18 18.94
N GLU A 203 -4.93 -12.19 19.81
CA GLU A 203 -4.82 -12.34 21.28
C GLU A 203 -5.80 -11.42 21.97
N ALA A 204 -6.31 -11.85 23.13
CA ALA A 204 -7.10 -10.97 23.99
C ALA A 204 -6.21 -9.86 24.57
N GLY A 205 -6.70 -8.63 24.56
CA GLY A 205 -5.91 -7.51 25.06
C GLY A 205 -6.47 -6.15 24.67
N THR A 206 -5.72 -5.11 24.99
CA THR A 206 -6.03 -3.73 24.61
C THR A 206 -5.29 -3.37 23.32
N TYR A 207 -6.02 -2.90 22.33
CA TYR A 207 -5.51 -2.42 21.06
C TYR A 207 -5.73 -0.92 20.95
N ARG A 208 -4.71 -0.22 20.43
CA ARG A 208 -4.76 1.22 20.21
C ARG A 208 -4.65 1.51 18.72
N VAL A 209 -5.53 2.38 18.21
CA VAL A 209 -5.36 2.94 16.86
C VAL A 209 -4.10 3.81 16.85
N ALA A 210 -3.12 3.43 16.06
CA ALA A 210 -1.86 4.14 15.94
C ALA A 210 -1.87 5.15 14.79
N LEU A 211 -2.46 4.78 13.65
CA LEU A 211 -2.67 5.62 12.49
C LEU A 211 -4.06 5.37 11.92
N CYS A 212 -4.71 6.45 11.47
CA CYS A 212 -5.93 6.42 10.69
C CYS A 212 -5.73 7.30 9.45
N SER A 213 -6.26 6.89 8.31
CA SER A 213 -6.15 7.65 7.06
C SER A 213 -7.26 8.70 6.88
N GLU A 214 -8.19 8.79 7.83
CA GLU A 214 -9.26 9.80 7.84
C GLU A 214 -8.82 11.11 8.48
#